data_4d6bb4672fad07839ce39e75dc7f013d
#
_entry.id   4d6bb4672fad07839ce39e75dc7f013d
#
_cell.length_a   1.000
_cell.length_b   1.000
_cell.length_c   1.000
_cell.angle_alpha   90.00
_cell.angle_beta   90.00
_cell.angle_gamma   90.00
#
_symmetry.space_group_name_H-M   'P 1'
#
loop_
_entity.id
_entity.type
_entity.pdbx_description
1 polymer ?
#
loop_
_entity_poly.entity_id
_entity_poly.type
_entity_poly.pdbx_seq_one_letter_code
_entity_poly.pdbx_strand_id
1 'polypeptide(L)'
;MRMRKIILVICEGETEESYVNLLKRWYKLPIRIVSRVAGTRVSPSFVEKWTNELKISREDDVQAYLMYDMDVEAINEKLRSCKAGLLLSNPCFELWLLLHAKDQRSAVSSDEVIKALRDSNPVWQRYAKSVFTDKQKDFLKEYTPIAIDRAMHLAEFDNPS
;
A
#
# COMPACT_ATOMS: atom_id res chain seq x y z
N MET A 1 23.96 10.23 -20.55
CA MET A 1 23.45 10.12 -19.17
C MET A 1 22.54 8.92 -19.03
N ARG A 2 22.72 8.17 -17.96
CA ARG A 2 21.85 7.02 -17.69
C ARG A 2 20.48 7.48 -17.27
N MET A 3 19.44 6.88 -17.88
CA MET A 3 18.05 7.01 -17.41
C MET A 3 17.94 6.42 -16.02
N ARG A 4 17.38 7.18 -15.08
CA ARG A 4 17.08 6.69 -13.73
C ARG A 4 15.63 6.26 -13.68
N LYS A 5 15.40 5.09 -13.10
CA LYS A 5 14.05 4.63 -12.79
C LYS A 5 13.73 4.96 -11.34
N ILE A 6 12.63 5.67 -11.14
CA ILE A 6 12.15 6.06 -9.82
C ILE A 6 10.72 5.59 -9.68
N ILE A 7 10.42 4.95 -8.57
CA ILE A 7 9.05 4.57 -8.21
C ILE A 7 8.59 5.50 -7.12
N LEU A 8 7.53 6.26 -7.40
CA LEU A 8 6.86 7.12 -6.45
C LEU A 8 5.62 6.39 -5.92
N VAL A 9 5.57 6.14 -4.62
CA VAL A 9 4.38 5.56 -3.99
C VAL A 9 3.70 6.64 -3.16
N ILE A 10 2.52 7.03 -3.58
CA ILE A 10 1.68 8.00 -2.88
C ILE A 10 0.73 7.21 -1.99
N CYS A 11 0.83 7.41 -0.69
CA CYS A 11 0.14 6.64 0.33
C CYS A 11 -1.02 7.43 0.91
N GLU A 12 -2.09 6.71 1.30
CA GLU A 12 -3.21 7.32 2.00
C GLU A 12 -2.78 7.86 3.36
N GLY A 13 -1.98 7.09 4.10
CA GLY A 13 -1.55 7.47 5.43
C GLY A 13 -0.18 6.92 5.81
N GLU A 14 0.15 7.13 7.08
CA GLU A 14 1.45 6.78 7.65
C GLU A 14 1.71 5.27 7.69
N THR A 15 0.67 4.45 7.90
CA THR A 15 0.82 3.01 7.97
C THR A 15 1.30 2.44 6.64
N GLU A 16 0.69 2.87 5.54
CA GLU A 16 1.09 2.46 4.19
C GLU A 16 2.52 2.92 3.88
N GLU A 17 2.86 4.15 4.26
CA GLU A 17 4.22 4.67 4.09
C GLU A 17 5.25 3.86 4.88
N SER A 18 4.92 3.52 6.12
CA SER A 18 5.79 2.67 6.96
C SER A 18 6.05 1.32 6.29
N TYR A 19 5.02 0.73 5.68
CA TYR A 19 5.16 -0.52 4.97
C TYR A 19 6.05 -0.39 3.72
N VAL A 20 5.85 0.65 2.93
CA VAL A 20 6.70 0.91 1.76
C VAL A 20 8.17 1.06 2.17
N ASN A 21 8.42 1.74 3.28
CA ASN A 21 9.78 1.90 3.80
C ASN A 21 10.40 0.57 4.26
N LEU A 22 9.58 -0.36 4.78
CA LEU A 22 10.04 -1.71 5.06
C LEU A 22 10.47 -2.45 3.80
N LEU A 23 9.67 -2.38 2.74
CA LEU A 23 10.00 -3.01 1.47
C LEU A 23 11.33 -2.47 0.91
N LYS A 24 11.54 -1.18 0.99
CA LYS A 24 12.81 -0.55 0.57
C LYS A 24 14.00 -1.13 1.34
N ARG A 25 13.83 -1.38 2.61
CA ARG A 25 14.89 -1.88 3.49
C ARG A 25 15.17 -3.36 3.24
N TRP A 26 14.12 -4.16 3.01
CA TRP A 26 14.26 -5.60 2.79
C TRP A 26 14.79 -5.94 1.39
N TYR A 27 14.29 -5.23 0.40
CA TYR A 27 14.61 -5.47 -1.02
C TYR A 27 15.44 -4.31 -1.54
N LYS A 28 16.75 -4.43 -1.43
CA LYS A 28 17.68 -3.40 -1.91
C LYS A 28 17.76 -3.43 -3.43
N LEU A 29 16.70 -3.00 -4.08
CA LEU A 29 16.61 -2.96 -5.54
C LEU A 29 17.44 -1.80 -6.10
N PRO A 30 17.97 -1.93 -7.34
CA PRO A 30 18.68 -0.84 -7.98
C PRO A 30 17.74 0.26 -8.51
N ILE A 31 16.55 0.36 -7.95
CA ILE A 31 15.52 1.34 -8.28
C ILE A 31 15.26 2.19 -7.06
N ARG A 32 15.26 3.51 -7.23
CA ARG A 32 14.94 4.41 -6.15
C ARG A 32 13.43 4.40 -5.89
N ILE A 33 13.03 4.14 -4.66
CA ILE A 33 11.63 4.19 -4.24
C ILE A 33 11.46 5.37 -3.29
N VAL A 34 10.50 6.22 -3.59
CA VAL A 34 10.18 7.41 -2.78
C VAL A 34 8.72 7.29 -2.36
N SER A 35 8.45 7.49 -1.07
CA SER A 35 7.09 7.50 -0.53
C SER A 35 6.65 8.92 -0.15
N ARG A 36 5.36 9.19 -0.34
CA ARG A 36 4.73 10.47 0.08
C ARG A 36 3.33 10.17 0.59
N VAL A 37 2.91 10.88 1.60
CA VAL A 37 1.55 10.77 2.15
C VAL A 37 0.70 11.90 1.60
N ALA A 38 -0.41 11.58 0.97
CA ALA A 38 -1.34 12.55 0.40
C ALA A 38 -2.68 12.59 1.12
N GLY A 39 -3.14 11.44 1.66
CA GLY A 39 -4.48 11.35 2.25
C GLY A 39 -5.56 11.79 1.28
N THR A 40 -6.51 12.59 1.73
CA THR A 40 -7.63 13.08 0.91
C THR A 40 -7.21 14.15 -0.10
N ARG A 41 -5.97 14.65 -0.03
CA ARG A 41 -5.46 15.67 -0.96
C ARG A 41 -5.00 15.10 -2.29
N VAL A 42 -5.07 13.79 -2.47
CA VAL A 42 -4.67 13.14 -3.71
C VAL A 42 -5.46 13.70 -4.89
N SER A 43 -4.77 13.98 -5.99
CA SER A 43 -5.37 14.50 -7.22
C SER A 43 -4.41 14.29 -8.38
N PRO A 44 -4.86 14.38 -9.64
CA PRO A 44 -3.95 14.35 -10.78
C PRO A 44 -2.82 15.39 -10.69
N SER A 45 -3.13 16.60 -10.24
CA SER A 45 -2.12 17.66 -10.10
C SER A 45 -1.12 17.36 -8.98
N PHE A 46 -1.54 16.73 -7.89
CA PHE A 46 -0.63 16.29 -6.83
C PHE A 46 0.36 15.25 -7.35
N VAL A 47 -0.14 14.27 -8.11
CA VAL A 47 0.71 13.23 -8.71
C VAL A 47 1.71 13.85 -9.70
N GLU A 48 1.24 14.74 -10.56
CA GLU A 48 2.07 15.42 -11.54
C GLU A 48 3.16 16.26 -10.87
N LYS A 49 2.80 17.02 -9.84
CA LYS A 49 3.74 17.84 -9.08
C LYS A 49 4.90 16.99 -8.53
N TRP A 50 4.60 15.90 -7.83
CA TRP A 50 5.64 15.06 -7.24
C TRP A 50 6.44 14.31 -8.28
N THR A 51 5.80 13.88 -9.36
CA THR A 51 6.49 13.23 -10.48
C THR A 51 7.53 14.18 -11.08
N ASN A 52 7.14 15.43 -11.31
CA ASN A 52 8.04 16.43 -11.89
C ASN A 52 9.17 16.82 -10.93
N GLU A 53 8.89 16.93 -9.64
CA GLU A 53 9.91 17.26 -8.64
C GLU A 53 11.00 16.19 -8.52
N LEU A 54 10.67 14.92 -8.78
CA LEU A 54 11.62 13.83 -8.70
C LEU A 54 12.49 13.69 -9.94
N LYS A 55 12.08 14.28 -11.06
CA LYS A 55 12.87 14.28 -12.28
C LYS A 55 13.98 15.31 -12.20
N ILE A 56 15.23 14.86 -12.29
CA ILE A 56 16.40 15.73 -12.43
C ILE A 56 16.73 15.94 -13.90
N SER A 57 16.47 14.93 -14.73
CA SER A 57 16.75 14.92 -16.17
C SER A 57 15.49 14.54 -16.92
N ARG A 58 15.38 14.97 -18.19
CA ARG A 58 14.29 14.55 -19.08
C ARG A 58 14.24 13.03 -19.29
N GLU A 59 15.38 12.38 -19.15
CA GLU A 59 15.51 10.94 -19.35
C GLU A 59 15.08 10.12 -18.13
N ASP A 60 14.86 10.77 -16.99
CA ASP A 60 14.40 10.08 -15.79
C ASP A 60 12.97 9.57 -15.98
N ASP A 61 12.76 8.29 -15.67
CA ASP A 61 11.47 7.65 -15.72
C ASP A 61 10.92 7.54 -14.30
N VAL A 62 9.84 8.27 -14.03
CA VAL A 62 9.16 8.23 -12.74
C VAL A 62 7.80 7.56 -12.93
N GLN A 63 7.61 6.40 -12.30
CA GLN A 63 6.33 5.72 -12.26
C GLN A 63 5.68 5.95 -10.91
N ALA A 64 4.46 6.45 -10.94
CA ALA A 64 3.68 6.70 -9.72
C ALA A 64 2.69 5.55 -9.46
N TYR A 65 2.54 5.22 -8.18
CA TYR A 65 1.54 4.28 -7.68
C TYR A 65 0.79 4.92 -6.54
N LEU A 66 -0.50 4.62 -6.43
CA LEU A 66 -1.36 5.11 -5.35
C LEU A 66 -1.74 3.93 -4.46
N MET A 67 -1.36 3.98 -3.20
CA MET A 67 -1.64 2.92 -2.21
C MET A 67 -2.74 3.41 -1.26
N TYR A 68 -3.95 2.99 -1.53
CA TYR A 68 -5.17 3.50 -0.88
C TYR A 68 -6.15 2.40 -0.54
N ASP A 69 -6.98 2.68 0.47
CA ASP A 69 -8.16 1.87 0.78
C ASP A 69 -9.31 2.24 -0.17
N MET A 70 -10.18 1.28 -0.45
CA MET A 70 -11.33 1.48 -1.34
C MET A 70 -12.63 1.74 -0.59
N ASP A 71 -12.56 2.18 0.66
CA ASP A 71 -13.72 2.35 1.52
C ASP A 71 -14.49 3.66 1.31
N VAL A 72 -13.95 4.61 0.55
CA VAL A 72 -14.59 5.91 0.30
C VAL A 72 -14.73 6.14 -1.20
N GLU A 73 -15.97 6.13 -1.71
CA GLU A 73 -16.23 6.22 -3.15
C GLU A 73 -15.75 7.54 -3.77
N ALA A 74 -15.90 8.66 -3.07
CA ALA A 74 -15.44 9.96 -3.58
C ALA A 74 -13.92 9.98 -3.79
N ILE A 75 -13.16 9.27 -2.94
CA ILE A 75 -11.71 9.11 -3.10
C ILE A 75 -11.42 8.18 -4.27
N ASN A 76 -12.18 7.09 -4.41
CA ASN A 76 -11.99 6.13 -5.51
C ASN A 76 -12.07 6.80 -6.88
N GLU A 77 -12.99 7.74 -7.05
CA GLU A 77 -13.12 8.50 -8.29
C GLU A 77 -11.87 9.36 -8.55
N LYS A 78 -11.34 10.02 -7.51
CA LYS A 78 -10.09 10.78 -7.63
C LYS A 78 -8.93 9.90 -8.05
N LEU A 79 -8.83 8.70 -7.46
CA LEU A 79 -7.75 7.77 -7.76
C LEU A 79 -7.79 7.33 -9.23
N ARG A 80 -8.98 7.04 -9.74
CA ARG A 80 -9.15 6.64 -11.15
C ARG A 80 -8.75 7.73 -12.12
N SER A 81 -8.87 9.01 -11.75
CA SER A 81 -8.51 10.13 -12.59
C SER A 81 -7.01 10.40 -12.66
N CYS A 82 -6.22 9.80 -11.76
CA CYS A 82 -4.78 9.99 -11.73
C CYS A 82 -4.07 9.09 -12.74
N LYS A 83 -3.00 9.60 -13.35
CA LYS A 83 -2.12 8.78 -14.21
C LYS A 83 -1.11 8.04 -13.32
N ALA A 84 -1.55 6.96 -12.71
CA ALA A 84 -0.73 6.19 -11.78
C ALA A 84 -1.24 4.76 -11.69
N GLY A 85 -0.37 3.83 -11.32
CA GLY A 85 -0.78 2.49 -10.96
C GLY A 85 -1.55 2.52 -9.65
N LEU A 86 -2.52 1.64 -9.50
CA LEU A 86 -3.37 1.60 -8.31
C LEU A 86 -3.02 0.35 -7.48
N LEU A 87 -2.60 0.56 -6.24
CA LEU A 87 -2.35 -0.49 -5.25
C LEU A 87 -3.44 -0.36 -4.19
N LEU A 88 -4.60 -0.93 -4.49
CA LEU A 88 -5.80 -0.71 -3.71
C LEU A 88 -6.08 -1.88 -2.78
N SER A 89 -6.56 -1.58 -1.58
CA SER A 89 -7.00 -2.56 -0.59
C SER A 89 -8.50 -2.40 -0.35
N ASN A 90 -9.22 -3.50 -0.35
CA ASN A 90 -10.65 -3.52 -0.10
C ASN A 90 -10.97 -4.53 1.00
N PRO A 91 -11.46 -4.10 2.17
CA PRO A 91 -11.88 -2.73 2.50
C PRO A 91 -10.75 -1.80 2.94
N CYS A 92 -9.64 -2.33 3.44
CA CYS A 92 -8.57 -1.52 4.00
C CYS A 92 -7.21 -2.23 3.89
N PHE A 93 -6.14 -1.47 4.06
CA PHE A 93 -4.76 -1.96 4.01
C PHE A 93 -4.50 -3.10 5.01
N GLU A 94 -5.15 -3.07 6.17
CA GLU A 94 -4.98 -4.08 7.21
C GLU A 94 -5.39 -5.48 6.76
N LEU A 95 -6.19 -5.60 5.69
CA LEU A 95 -6.45 -6.90 5.08
C LEU A 95 -5.15 -7.54 4.59
N TRP A 96 -4.26 -6.76 3.99
CA TRP A 96 -2.95 -7.25 3.55
C TRP A 96 -2.15 -7.76 4.74
N LEU A 97 -2.14 -7.03 5.86
CA LEU A 97 -1.48 -7.46 7.08
C LEU A 97 -2.09 -8.75 7.62
N LEU A 98 -3.43 -8.85 7.61
CA LEU A 98 -4.15 -10.03 8.09
C LEU A 98 -3.78 -11.27 7.28
N LEU A 99 -3.61 -11.15 5.98
CA LEU A 99 -3.26 -12.28 5.12
C LEU A 99 -1.91 -12.91 5.48
N HIS A 100 -1.03 -12.18 6.18
CA HIS A 100 0.20 -12.76 6.73
C HIS A 100 -0.10 -13.72 7.87
N ALA A 101 -1.19 -13.51 8.61
CA ALA A 101 -1.53 -14.27 9.80
C ALA A 101 -2.58 -15.35 9.56
N LYS A 102 -3.53 -15.11 8.65
CA LYS A 102 -4.59 -16.08 8.34
C LYS A 102 -5.15 -15.85 6.95
N ASP A 103 -5.83 -16.86 6.44
CA ASP A 103 -6.58 -16.75 5.19
C ASP A 103 -7.92 -16.05 5.45
N GLN A 104 -8.30 -15.11 4.59
CA GLN A 104 -9.54 -14.36 4.70
C GLN A 104 -10.13 -14.16 3.31
N ARG A 105 -11.08 -14.99 2.92
CA ARG A 105 -11.67 -14.98 1.58
C ARG A 105 -13.04 -14.35 1.50
N SER A 106 -13.77 -14.33 2.60
CA SER A 106 -15.11 -13.72 2.65
C SER A 106 -15.02 -12.20 2.79
N ALA A 107 -16.06 -11.52 2.33
CA ALA A 107 -16.16 -10.07 2.47
C ALA A 107 -16.30 -9.69 3.95
N VAL A 108 -15.56 -8.66 4.35
CA VAL A 108 -15.52 -8.17 5.73
C VAL A 108 -15.44 -6.64 5.71
N SER A 109 -15.89 -6.02 6.80
CA SER A 109 -15.73 -4.58 7.02
C SER A 109 -14.32 -4.27 7.52
N SER A 110 -13.93 -2.99 7.43
CA SER A 110 -12.62 -2.55 7.95
C SER A 110 -12.48 -2.84 9.44
N ASP A 111 -13.52 -2.61 10.23
CA ASP A 111 -13.49 -2.89 11.68
C ASP A 111 -13.30 -4.38 11.96
N GLU A 112 -13.97 -5.24 11.18
CA GLU A 112 -13.83 -6.69 11.31
C GLU A 112 -12.42 -7.15 10.96
N VAL A 113 -11.81 -6.56 9.94
CA VAL A 113 -10.42 -6.87 9.55
C VAL A 113 -9.45 -6.53 10.67
N ILE A 114 -9.58 -5.33 11.24
CA ILE A 114 -8.68 -4.89 12.32
C ILE A 114 -8.85 -5.76 13.55
N LYS A 115 -10.08 -6.11 13.90
CA LYS A 115 -10.34 -7.03 15.00
C LYS A 115 -9.73 -8.41 14.75
N ALA A 116 -9.94 -8.95 13.55
CA ALA A 116 -9.37 -10.25 13.17
C ALA A 116 -7.84 -10.22 13.22
N LEU A 117 -7.22 -9.13 12.80
CA LEU A 117 -5.77 -8.96 12.87
C LEU A 117 -5.28 -9.00 14.31
N ARG A 118 -5.93 -8.24 15.20
CA ARG A 118 -5.55 -8.21 16.62
C ARG A 118 -5.74 -9.55 17.32
N ASP A 119 -6.74 -10.32 16.90
CA ASP A 119 -7.03 -11.64 17.48
C ASP A 119 -6.18 -12.76 16.86
N SER A 120 -5.52 -12.51 15.73
CA SER A 120 -4.83 -13.55 14.95
C SER A 120 -3.54 -14.04 15.59
N ASN A 121 -2.80 -13.18 16.27
CA ASN A 121 -1.51 -13.49 16.84
C ASN A 121 -1.13 -12.44 17.90
N PRO A 122 -0.44 -12.83 18.99
CA PRO A 122 -0.02 -11.87 20.02
C PRO A 122 0.77 -10.68 19.49
N VAL A 123 1.52 -10.84 18.41
CA VAL A 123 2.29 -9.76 17.74
C VAL A 123 1.38 -8.61 17.31
N TRP A 124 0.13 -8.92 16.93
CA TRP A 124 -0.83 -7.94 16.43
C TRP A 124 -1.85 -7.46 17.46
N GLN A 125 -1.80 -7.98 18.69
CA GLN A 125 -2.81 -7.72 19.71
C GLN A 125 -3.02 -6.23 19.99
N ARG A 126 -1.93 -5.45 19.95
CA ARG A 126 -1.96 -4.00 20.19
C ARG A 126 -1.76 -3.18 18.92
N TYR A 127 -2.04 -3.77 17.78
CA TYR A 127 -1.87 -3.06 16.53
C TYR A 127 -2.67 -1.76 16.52
N ALA A 128 -2.05 -0.69 16.04
CA ALA A 128 -2.67 0.61 15.78
C ALA A 128 -2.06 1.18 14.51
N LYS A 129 -2.82 1.98 13.79
CA LYS A 129 -2.36 2.64 12.57
C LYS A 129 -1.21 3.58 12.90
N SER A 130 0.00 3.20 12.55
CA SER A 130 1.21 3.95 12.82
C SER A 130 2.42 3.21 12.24
N VAL A 131 3.56 3.31 12.91
CA VAL A 131 4.75 2.54 12.57
C VAL A 131 4.66 1.14 13.18
N PHE A 132 5.28 0.17 12.52
CA PHE A 132 5.30 -1.21 12.99
C PHE A 132 6.35 -1.41 14.10
N THR A 133 6.04 -2.28 15.05
CA THR A 133 7.03 -2.75 16.03
C THR A 133 8.02 -3.69 15.34
N ASP A 134 9.19 -3.92 15.97
CA ASP A 134 10.19 -4.83 15.41
C ASP A 134 9.65 -6.24 15.22
N LYS A 135 8.85 -6.74 16.17
CA LYS A 135 8.23 -8.07 16.06
C LYS A 135 7.21 -8.13 14.92
N GLN A 136 6.46 -7.05 14.69
CA GLN A 136 5.53 -6.96 13.55
C GLN A 136 6.30 -6.96 12.24
N LYS A 137 7.41 -6.22 12.15
CA LYS A 137 8.27 -6.21 10.96
C LYS A 137 8.79 -7.60 10.64
N ASP A 138 9.31 -8.30 11.63
CA ASP A 138 9.81 -9.67 11.46
C ASP A 138 8.72 -10.63 11.02
N PHE A 139 7.52 -10.50 11.59
CA PHE A 139 6.35 -11.30 11.21
C PHE A 139 5.97 -11.08 9.74
N LEU A 140 5.90 -9.82 9.32
CA LEU A 140 5.58 -9.49 7.93
C LEU A 140 6.61 -10.05 6.96
N LYS A 141 7.89 -9.93 7.28
CA LYS A 141 8.97 -10.44 6.44
C LYS A 141 8.88 -11.96 6.30
N GLU A 142 8.67 -12.67 7.39
CA GLU A 142 8.60 -14.13 7.41
C GLU A 142 7.41 -14.66 6.59
N TYR A 143 6.24 -14.05 6.74
CA TYR A 143 5.00 -14.56 6.17
C TYR A 143 4.58 -13.90 4.84
N THR A 144 5.41 -13.04 4.26
CA THR A 144 5.11 -12.42 2.97
C THR A 144 4.79 -13.44 1.87
N PRO A 145 5.54 -14.55 1.69
CA PRO A 145 5.21 -15.52 0.65
C PRO A 145 3.81 -16.13 0.81
N ILE A 146 3.41 -16.43 2.04
CA ILE A 146 2.08 -16.97 2.34
C ILE A 146 1.00 -15.90 2.09
N ALA A 147 1.27 -14.65 2.47
CA ALA A 147 0.33 -13.56 2.23
C ALA A 147 0.08 -13.34 0.73
N ILE A 148 1.12 -13.39 -0.07
CA ILE A 148 1.00 -13.27 -1.53
C ILE A 148 0.11 -14.38 -2.09
N ASP A 149 0.34 -15.62 -1.67
CA ASP A 149 -0.47 -16.76 -2.11
C ASP A 149 -1.94 -16.58 -1.72
N ARG A 150 -2.19 -16.18 -0.48
CA ARG A 150 -3.56 -15.94 -0.01
C ARG A 150 -4.23 -14.79 -0.76
N ALA A 151 -3.50 -13.72 -1.05
CA ALA A 151 -4.03 -12.60 -1.82
C ALA A 151 -4.44 -13.02 -3.23
N MET A 152 -3.71 -13.93 -3.85
CA MET A 152 -4.03 -14.43 -5.18
C MET A 152 -5.35 -15.22 -5.23
N HIS A 153 -5.85 -15.68 -4.09
CA HIS A 153 -7.11 -16.41 -3.99
C HIS A 153 -8.30 -15.50 -3.64
N LEU A 154 -8.07 -14.19 -3.47
CA LEU A 154 -9.16 -13.24 -3.23
C LEU A 154 -9.94 -13.01 -4.52
N ALA A 155 -11.26 -12.85 -4.38
CA ALA A 155 -12.09 -12.46 -5.50
C ALA A 155 -11.71 -11.07 -6.00
N GLU A 156 -11.69 -10.89 -7.31
CA GLU A 156 -11.51 -9.56 -7.87
C GLU A 156 -12.68 -8.66 -7.44
N PHE A 157 -12.37 -7.38 -7.20
CA PHE A 157 -13.41 -6.42 -6.91
C PHE A 157 -14.19 -6.13 -8.19
N ASP A 158 -15.37 -6.73 -8.30
CA ASP A 158 -16.32 -6.41 -9.35
C ASP A 158 -16.97 -5.08 -9.04
N ASN A 159 -16.60 -4.06 -9.79
CA ASN A 159 -17.30 -2.81 -9.75
C ASN A 159 -18.70 -3.08 -10.31
N PRO A 160 -19.77 -2.99 -9.50
CA PRO A 160 -21.10 -3.17 -10.07
C PRO A 160 -21.32 -2.10 -11.12
N SER A 161 -21.43 -2.55 -12.32
CA SER A 161 -21.75 -1.70 -13.47
C SER A 161 -23.13 -1.07 -13.31
#